data_10df0c512ecb32e795be1df5531715cc
#
_entry.id   10df0c512ecb32e795be1df5531715cc
#
_cell.length_a   1.000
_cell.length_b   1.000
_cell.length_c   1.000
_cell.angle_alpha   90.00
_cell.angle_beta   90.00
_cell.angle_gamma   90.00
#
_symmetry.space_group_name_H-M   'P 1'
#
loop_
_entity.id
_entity.type
_entity.pdbx_description
1 polymer ?
#
loop_
_entity_poly.entity_id
_entity_poly.type
_entity_poly.pdbx_seq_one_letter_code
_entity_poly.pdbx_strand_id
1 'polypeptide(L)'
;ETDINRTYLCIDLKSFYASVECVERGLDPMTTNLVVADPTRTEKTICLAITPAMKALGIKNRCRIFEIPKAVKYIVAPPRMQRYVDVSANIYAIYLKYISKSDIHVYSIDEAFMDVTDYLALYRLYARQLGFRIMQDIY
;
A
#
# COMPACT_ATOMS: atom_id res chain seq x y z
N GLU A 1 -8.77 33.70 -7.61
CA GLU A 1 -7.99 32.96 -8.58
C GLU A 1 -8.21 31.45 -8.50
N THR A 2 -8.60 30.84 -9.56
CA THR A 2 -8.90 29.42 -9.55
C THR A 2 -7.72 28.61 -10.09
N ASP A 3 -7.41 27.52 -9.41
CA ASP A 3 -6.34 26.62 -9.82
C ASP A 3 -6.92 25.40 -10.52
N ILE A 4 -7.68 25.65 -11.57
CA ILE A 4 -8.37 24.59 -12.30
C ILE A 4 -7.40 23.61 -12.97
N ASN A 5 -6.14 24.01 -13.13
CA ASN A 5 -5.12 23.19 -13.79
C ASN A 5 -4.11 22.59 -12.82
N ARG A 6 -4.52 22.39 -11.57
CA ARG A 6 -3.64 21.75 -10.60
C ARG A 6 -3.58 20.26 -10.85
N THR A 7 -2.40 19.70 -10.65
CA THR A 7 -2.15 18.28 -10.84
C THR A 7 -1.90 17.61 -9.50
N TYR A 8 -2.64 16.57 -9.22
CA TYR A 8 -2.50 15.80 -7.98
C TYR A 8 -2.01 14.41 -8.29
N LEU A 9 -1.23 13.87 -7.37
CA LEU A 9 -0.76 12.49 -7.42
C LEU A 9 -1.33 11.77 -6.21
N CYS A 10 -2.03 10.67 -6.46
CA CYS A 10 -2.56 9.83 -5.40
C CYS A 10 -1.77 8.53 -5.39
N ILE A 11 -1.13 8.23 -4.26
CA ILE A 11 -0.42 6.97 -4.08
C ILE A 11 -1.21 6.13 -3.09
N ASP A 12 -1.64 4.96 -3.55
CA ASP A 12 -2.38 3.99 -2.78
C ASP A 12 -1.55 2.69 -2.76
N LEU A 13 -1.08 2.32 -1.59
CA LEU A 13 -0.23 1.14 -1.40
C LEU A 13 -1.14 -0.08 -1.24
N LYS A 14 -1.49 -0.70 -2.34
CA LYS A 14 -2.41 -1.83 -2.37
C LYS A 14 -1.92 -2.99 -1.50
N SER A 15 -2.85 -3.58 -0.76
CA SER A 15 -2.54 -4.72 0.11
C SER A 15 -1.41 -4.43 1.09
N PHE A 16 -1.37 -3.21 1.61
CA PHE A 16 -0.21 -2.69 2.34
C PHE A 16 0.26 -3.62 3.45
N TYR A 17 -0.66 -4.01 4.35
CA TYR A 17 -0.26 -4.84 5.50
C TYR A 17 0.29 -6.20 5.05
N ALA A 18 -0.37 -6.82 4.09
CA ALA A 18 0.07 -8.12 3.58
C ALA A 18 1.41 -8.00 2.85
N SER A 19 1.60 -6.92 2.11
CA SER A 19 2.87 -6.68 1.40
C SER A 19 4.02 -6.46 2.39
N VAL A 20 3.79 -5.74 3.47
CA VAL A 20 4.81 -5.54 4.51
C VAL A 20 5.21 -6.89 5.11
N GLU A 21 4.24 -7.75 5.42
CA GLU A 21 4.53 -9.06 6.00
C GLU A 21 5.33 -9.94 5.03
N CYS A 22 5.01 -9.89 3.74
CA CYS A 22 5.77 -10.63 2.74
C CYS A 22 7.22 -10.14 2.64
N VAL A 23 7.41 -8.83 2.51
CA VAL A 23 8.73 -8.25 2.36
C VAL A 23 9.62 -8.58 3.55
N GLU A 24 9.09 -8.53 4.76
CA GLU A 24 9.87 -8.86 5.96
C GLU A 24 10.23 -10.33 6.05
N ARG A 25 9.49 -11.19 5.36
CA ARG A 25 9.80 -12.62 5.28
C ARG A 25 10.66 -12.98 4.07
N GLY A 26 11.07 -11.97 3.29
CA GLY A 26 11.83 -12.21 2.06
C GLY A 26 11.00 -12.81 0.94
N LEU A 27 9.68 -12.58 0.95
CA LEU A 27 8.75 -13.12 -0.03
C LEU A 27 8.21 -12.02 -0.95
N ASP A 28 7.85 -12.40 -2.17
CA ASP A 28 7.27 -11.48 -3.15
C ASP A 28 5.75 -11.45 -3.00
N PRO A 29 5.16 -10.29 -2.66
CA PRO A 29 3.70 -10.19 -2.51
C PRO A 29 2.91 -10.51 -3.77
N MET A 30 3.55 -10.37 -4.95
CA MET A 30 2.88 -10.64 -6.22
C MET A 30 2.74 -12.14 -6.51
N THR A 31 3.53 -12.97 -5.85
CA THR A 31 3.54 -14.42 -6.08
C THR A 31 3.24 -15.24 -4.85
N THR A 32 3.17 -14.61 -3.68
CA THR A 32 2.96 -15.30 -2.41
C THR A 32 1.54 -15.11 -1.91
N ASN A 33 0.88 -16.19 -1.54
CA ASN A 33 -0.44 -16.15 -0.93
C ASN A 33 -0.29 -15.92 0.58
N LEU A 34 -0.70 -14.76 1.04
CA LEU A 34 -0.61 -14.41 2.46
C LEU A 34 -1.79 -13.52 2.84
N VAL A 35 -2.34 -13.77 4.02
CA VAL A 35 -3.37 -12.93 4.61
C VAL A 35 -2.91 -12.43 5.97
N VAL A 36 -3.36 -11.22 6.33
CA VAL A 36 -3.13 -10.66 7.65
C VAL A 36 -4.42 -10.82 8.44
N ALA A 37 -4.40 -11.71 9.41
CA ALA A 37 -5.56 -12.01 10.24
C ALA A 37 -5.10 -12.56 11.59
N ASP A 38 -5.95 -12.46 12.61
CA ASP A 38 -5.64 -13.00 13.93
C ASP A 38 -5.85 -14.52 13.91
N PRO A 39 -4.78 -15.33 14.02
CA PRO A 39 -4.90 -16.78 13.94
C PRO A 39 -5.56 -17.41 15.19
N THR A 40 -5.71 -16.63 16.26
CA THR A 40 -6.35 -17.13 17.48
C THR A 40 -7.87 -17.05 17.44
N ARG A 41 -8.42 -16.38 16.41
CA ARG A 41 -9.86 -16.25 16.22
C ARG A 41 -10.40 -17.36 15.35
N THR A 42 -11.73 -17.43 15.27
CA THR A 42 -12.41 -18.44 14.46
C THR A 42 -12.28 -18.17 12.97
N GLU A 43 -12.76 -19.12 12.16
CA GLU A 43 -12.81 -18.98 10.71
C GLU A 43 -13.66 -17.79 10.26
N LYS A 44 -14.47 -17.21 11.14
CA LYS A 44 -15.29 -16.04 10.84
C LYS A 44 -14.51 -14.74 10.94
N THR A 45 -13.24 -14.78 11.34
CA THR A 45 -12.43 -13.57 11.44
C THR A 45 -12.23 -12.94 10.08
N ILE A 46 -12.20 -11.61 10.04
CA ILE A 46 -12.00 -10.86 8.80
C ILE A 46 -10.51 -10.73 8.56
N CYS A 47 -10.09 -10.96 7.31
CA CYS A 47 -8.72 -10.68 6.88
C CYS A 47 -8.56 -9.17 6.75
N LEU A 48 -7.61 -8.59 7.45
CA LEU A 48 -7.33 -7.15 7.38
C LEU A 48 -6.70 -6.77 6.05
N ALA A 49 -5.94 -7.69 5.46
CA ALA A 49 -5.33 -7.50 4.15
C ALA A 49 -5.02 -8.86 3.53
N ILE A 50 -4.99 -8.90 2.21
CA ILE A 50 -4.54 -10.08 1.46
C ILE A 50 -3.55 -9.61 0.40
N THR A 51 -2.63 -10.51 0.01
CA THR A 51 -1.62 -10.16 -1.00
C THR A 51 -2.24 -9.97 -2.39
N PRO A 52 -1.58 -9.21 -3.27
CA PRO A 52 -2.00 -9.14 -4.68
C PRO A 52 -2.11 -10.51 -5.33
N ALA A 53 -1.24 -11.47 -4.97
CA ALA A 53 -1.33 -12.83 -5.48
C ALA A 53 -2.69 -13.47 -5.16
N MET A 54 -3.21 -13.28 -3.94
CA MET A 54 -4.52 -13.80 -3.56
C MET A 54 -5.65 -13.05 -4.26
N LYS A 55 -5.51 -11.76 -4.44
CA LYS A 55 -6.51 -10.98 -5.20
C LYS A 55 -6.61 -11.47 -6.63
N ALA A 56 -5.50 -11.87 -7.23
CA ALA A 56 -5.47 -12.40 -8.57
C ALA A 56 -6.24 -13.72 -8.71
N LEU A 57 -6.43 -14.44 -7.61
CA LEU A 57 -7.24 -15.66 -7.57
C LEU A 57 -8.74 -15.39 -7.43
N GLY A 58 -9.13 -14.11 -7.40
CA GLY A 58 -10.53 -13.73 -7.24
C GLY A 58 -10.97 -13.60 -5.78
N ILE A 59 -10.06 -13.68 -4.83
CA ILE A 59 -10.37 -13.54 -3.42
C ILE A 59 -10.53 -12.06 -3.09
N LYS A 60 -11.61 -11.73 -2.38
CA LYS A 60 -11.91 -10.34 -2.06
C LYS A 60 -11.09 -9.84 -0.88
N ASN A 61 -10.69 -8.58 -0.93
CA ASN A 61 -10.09 -7.93 0.22
C ASN A 61 -11.10 -7.91 1.38
N ARG A 62 -10.59 -8.05 2.61
CA ARG A 62 -11.40 -8.11 3.83
C ARG A 62 -12.40 -9.26 3.83
N CYS A 63 -12.09 -10.33 3.12
CA CYS A 63 -12.89 -11.56 3.20
C CYS A 63 -12.74 -12.20 4.59
N ARG A 64 -13.67 -13.08 4.92
CA ARG A 64 -13.51 -13.92 6.11
C ARG A 64 -12.70 -15.16 5.75
N ILE A 65 -12.02 -15.71 6.72
CA ILE A 65 -11.15 -16.89 6.50
C ILE A 65 -11.94 -18.04 5.83
N PHE A 66 -13.18 -18.27 6.26
CA PHE A 66 -13.96 -19.37 5.69
C PHE A 66 -14.36 -19.13 4.22
N GLU A 67 -14.26 -17.90 3.72
CA GLU A 67 -14.56 -17.57 2.33
C GLU A 67 -13.42 -17.92 1.38
N ILE A 68 -12.23 -18.22 1.91
CA ILE A 68 -11.08 -18.59 1.10
C ILE A 68 -11.24 -20.05 0.67
N PRO A 69 -11.16 -20.34 -0.64
CA PRO A 69 -11.28 -21.71 -1.12
C PRO A 69 -10.28 -22.64 -0.43
N LYS A 70 -10.72 -23.80 0.01
CA LYS A 70 -9.88 -24.74 0.76
C LYS A 70 -8.71 -25.26 -0.05
N ALA A 71 -8.80 -25.24 -1.37
CA ALA A 71 -7.71 -25.66 -2.25
C ALA A 71 -6.55 -24.66 -2.27
N VAL A 72 -6.78 -23.42 -1.83
CA VAL A 72 -5.75 -22.38 -1.82
C VAL A 72 -4.91 -22.52 -0.56
N LYS A 73 -3.61 -22.69 -0.74
CA LYS A 73 -2.67 -22.69 0.37
C LYS A 73 -2.17 -21.27 0.57
N TYR A 74 -2.13 -20.81 1.81
CA TYR A 74 -1.72 -19.45 2.14
C TYR A 74 -1.13 -19.36 3.53
N ILE A 75 -0.39 -18.28 3.77
CA ILE A 75 0.22 -17.98 5.07
C ILE A 75 -0.72 -17.06 5.82
N VAL A 76 -0.92 -17.31 7.11
CA VAL A 76 -1.66 -16.39 8.00
C VAL A 76 -0.66 -15.65 8.86
N ALA A 77 -0.60 -14.33 8.71
CA ALA A 77 0.28 -13.48 9.48
C ALA A 77 -0.55 -12.71 10.52
N PRO A 78 -0.18 -12.76 11.81
CA PRO A 78 -0.88 -11.95 12.81
C PRO A 78 -0.65 -10.47 12.56
N PRO A 79 -1.65 -9.60 12.81
CA PRO A 79 -1.50 -8.17 12.58
C PRO A 79 -0.43 -7.56 13.50
N ARG A 80 0.37 -6.68 12.93
CA ARG A 80 1.41 -5.94 13.66
C ARG A 80 1.28 -4.46 13.36
N MET A 81 0.24 -3.80 13.90
CA MET A 81 -0.13 -2.43 13.55
C MET A 81 1.01 -1.43 13.76
N GLN A 82 1.79 -1.58 14.82
CA GLN A 82 2.92 -0.67 15.04
C GLN A 82 3.96 -0.79 13.92
N ARG A 83 4.22 -2.00 13.45
CA ARG A 83 5.14 -2.21 12.34
C ARG A 83 4.66 -1.54 11.06
N TYR A 84 3.35 -1.61 10.80
CA TYR A 84 2.76 -0.97 9.62
C TYR A 84 2.84 0.55 9.72
N VAL A 85 2.62 1.10 10.90
CA VAL A 85 2.80 2.53 11.15
C VAL A 85 4.25 2.95 10.90
N ASP A 86 5.20 2.17 11.38
CA ASP A 86 6.62 2.47 11.19
C ASP A 86 7.01 2.45 9.71
N VAL A 87 6.55 1.46 8.97
CA VAL A 87 6.82 1.37 7.53
C VAL A 87 6.15 2.52 6.78
N SER A 88 4.91 2.86 7.15
CA SER A 88 4.21 4.00 6.57
C SER A 88 4.98 5.30 6.80
N ALA A 89 5.54 5.50 7.99
CA ALA A 89 6.34 6.68 8.29
C ALA A 89 7.61 6.73 7.43
N ASN A 90 8.24 5.59 7.20
CA ASN A 90 9.41 5.51 6.33
C ASN A 90 9.06 5.87 4.89
N ILE A 91 7.91 5.42 4.42
CA ILE A 91 7.41 5.74 3.07
C ILE A 91 7.09 7.24 2.98
N TYR A 92 6.49 7.82 4.01
CA TYR A 92 6.25 9.26 4.05
C TYR A 92 7.56 10.04 3.92
N ALA A 93 8.62 9.58 4.57
CA ALA A 93 9.94 10.20 4.44
C ALA A 93 10.44 10.17 3.00
N ILE A 94 10.10 9.14 2.24
CA ILE A 94 10.42 9.06 0.82
C ILE A 94 9.65 10.14 0.04
N TYR A 95 8.38 10.34 0.33
CA TYR A 95 7.60 11.40 -0.31
C TYR A 95 8.25 12.77 -0.09
N LEU A 96 8.78 13.02 1.11
CA LEU A 96 9.42 14.29 1.45
C LEU A 96 10.70 14.55 0.65
N LYS A 97 11.29 13.54 0.02
CA LYS A 97 12.43 13.75 -0.88
C LYS A 97 12.03 14.47 -2.15
N TYR A 98 10.77 14.40 -2.53
CA TYR A 98 10.27 14.93 -3.79
C TYR A 98 9.33 16.11 -3.61
N ILE A 99 8.52 16.09 -2.55
CA ILE A 99 7.41 17.02 -2.36
C ILE A 99 7.48 17.63 -0.97
N SER A 100 7.24 18.94 -0.87
CA SER A 100 7.20 19.65 0.40
C SER A 100 6.04 19.14 1.27
N LYS A 101 6.24 19.12 2.58
CA LYS A 101 5.24 18.70 3.55
C LYS A 101 3.89 19.39 3.37
N SER A 102 3.89 20.68 3.03
CA SER A 102 2.66 21.46 2.86
C SER A 102 1.82 20.99 1.66
N ASP A 103 2.43 20.29 0.72
CA ASP A 103 1.77 19.80 -0.49
C ASP A 103 1.43 18.31 -0.41
N ILE A 104 1.66 17.67 0.73
CA ILE A 104 1.35 16.27 0.95
C ILE A 104 0.20 16.15 1.93
N HIS A 105 -0.84 15.43 1.55
CA HIS A 105 -1.99 15.15 2.41
C HIS A 105 -2.07 13.66 2.66
N VAL A 106 -1.71 13.22 3.85
CA VAL A 106 -1.80 11.80 4.23
C VAL A 106 -3.24 11.51 4.61
N TYR A 107 -3.91 10.72 3.80
CA TYR A 107 -5.30 10.36 4.02
C TYR A 107 -5.43 9.19 5.00
N SER A 108 -4.55 8.21 4.87
CA SER A 108 -4.50 7.05 5.74
C SER A 108 -3.10 6.47 5.71
N ILE A 109 -2.90 5.37 6.46
CA ILE A 109 -1.59 4.74 6.57
C ILE A 109 -1.04 4.26 5.21
N ASP A 110 -1.91 4.01 4.25
CA ASP A 110 -1.54 3.49 2.93
C ASP A 110 -1.94 4.39 1.76
N GLU A 111 -2.50 5.57 2.04
CA GLU A 111 -2.91 6.50 0.99
C GLU A 111 -2.38 7.90 1.25
N ALA A 112 -1.85 8.53 0.21
CA ALA A 112 -1.41 9.92 0.27
C ALA A 112 -1.74 10.64 -1.03
N PHE A 113 -2.15 11.90 -0.91
CA PHE A 113 -2.41 12.79 -2.03
C PHE A 113 -1.35 13.88 -2.03
N MET A 114 -0.76 14.16 -3.17
CA MET A 114 0.27 15.17 -3.30
C MET A 114 -0.08 16.15 -4.42
N ASP A 115 -0.02 17.45 -4.11
CA ASP A 115 -0.14 18.48 -5.13
C ASP A 115 1.23 18.60 -5.78
N VAL A 116 1.36 18.14 -7.01
CA VAL A 116 2.63 18.10 -7.72
C VAL A 116 2.73 19.19 -8.79
N THR A 117 1.74 20.09 -8.87
CA THR A 117 1.65 21.09 -9.92
C THR A 117 2.95 21.86 -10.10
N ASP A 118 3.52 22.38 -9.01
CA ASP A 118 4.71 23.22 -9.09
C ASP A 118 6.01 22.42 -9.20
N TYR A 119 5.93 21.09 -9.07
CA TYR A 119 7.10 20.21 -9.07
C TYR A 119 7.39 19.61 -10.45
N LEU A 120 6.38 19.52 -11.30
CA LEU A 120 6.54 18.90 -12.62
C LEU A 120 7.53 19.67 -13.48
N ALA A 121 7.43 21.01 -13.46
CA ALA A 121 8.38 21.85 -14.18
C ALA A 121 9.79 21.76 -13.59
N LEU A 122 9.88 21.72 -12.26
CA LEU A 122 11.17 21.64 -11.56
C LEU A 122 11.92 20.36 -11.91
N TYR A 123 11.22 19.23 -11.92
CA TYR A 123 11.81 17.93 -12.23
C TYR A 123 11.78 17.61 -13.73
N ARG A 124 11.14 18.46 -14.54
CA ARG A 124 10.96 18.24 -15.98
C ARG A 124 10.28 16.91 -16.27
N LEU A 125 9.28 16.59 -15.47
CA LEU A 125 8.55 15.33 -15.56
C LEU A 125 7.06 15.60 -15.69
N TYR A 126 6.36 14.64 -16.28
CA TYR A 126 4.91 14.59 -16.18
C TYR A 126 4.54 13.88 -14.89
N ALA A 127 3.30 14.11 -14.41
CA ALA A 127 2.84 13.50 -13.15
C ALA A 127 3.06 12.00 -13.10
N ARG A 128 2.81 11.33 -14.21
CA ARG A 128 3.00 9.87 -14.30
C ARG A 128 4.44 9.47 -14.07
N GLN A 129 5.37 10.20 -14.63
CA GLN A 129 6.80 9.93 -14.49
C GLN A 129 7.27 10.18 -13.06
N LEU A 130 6.79 11.26 -12.44
CA LEU A 130 7.12 11.56 -11.05
C LEU A 130 6.60 10.47 -10.14
N GLY A 131 5.36 10.04 -10.33
CA GLY A 131 4.78 8.94 -9.55
C GLY A 131 5.57 7.67 -9.69
N PHE A 132 5.98 7.33 -10.89
CA PHE A 132 6.78 6.14 -11.15
C PHE A 132 8.13 6.20 -10.41
N ARG A 133 8.78 7.36 -10.44
CA ARG A 133 10.06 7.55 -9.74
C ARG A 133 9.90 7.41 -8.23
N ILE A 134 8.83 7.97 -7.67
CA ILE A 134 8.54 7.84 -6.24
C ILE A 134 8.32 6.35 -5.89
N MET A 135 7.54 5.65 -6.70
CA MET A 135 7.27 4.23 -6.46
C MET A 135 8.52 3.38 -6.55
N GLN A 136 9.45 3.71 -7.45
CA GLN A 136 10.73 3.01 -7.51
C GLN A 136 11.54 3.20 -6.23
N ASP A 137 11.47 4.37 -5.63
CA ASP A 137 12.19 4.66 -4.39
C ASP A 137 11.59 3.90 -3.20
N ILE A 138 10.28 3.62 -3.23
CA ILE A 138 9.60 2.83 -2.20
C ILE A 138 9.98 1.34 -2.32
N TYR A 139 10.05 0.85 -3.52
CA TYR A 139 10.36 -0.54 -3.82
C TYR A 139 11.82 -0.68 -4.27
#